data_908da56387187aa762075f8c8ba4cf3c
#
_entry.id   908da56387187aa762075f8c8ba4cf3c
#
_cell.length_a   1.000
_cell.length_b   1.000
_cell.length_c   1.000
_cell.angle_alpha   90.00
_cell.angle_beta   90.00
_cell.angle_gamma   90.00
#
_symmetry.space_group_name_H-M   'P 1'
#
loop_
_entity.id
_entity.type
_entity.pdbx_description
1 polymer ?
#
loop_
_entity_poly.entity_id
_entity_poly.type
_entity_poly.pdbx_seq_one_letter_code
_entity_poly.pdbx_strand_id
1 'polypeptide(L)'
;APNGFTVGGFTGISQIINFFAPILPIGTMVIVLNVPLFIVGLKKFGFAFLCKSIYTMALSSILIDVIAALHEFAPRDPLLACLYGGVTLGIASGLLFREETTTGGSELGAWIVRSHVERLSIGNICLGIDLTIILIYAAVFHSLNNALYGALALYITTKVLDLVVYGQNTAKVAYIISDKYEEIMQEMLRRDMGVTLLNGKGGYTGAERPLLFCAIRKKEAVSIKRYIKELDPDAFFIVCDASEVLGEGFGEYDPQGL
;
A
#
# COMPACT_ATOMS: atom_id res chain seq x y z
N ALA A 1 -17.96 -18.21 -2.96
CA ALA A 1 -16.62 -18.56 -2.47
C ALA A 1 -16.71 -19.84 -1.65
N PRO A 2 -15.76 -20.80 -1.77
CA PRO A 2 -15.83 -22.10 -1.08
C PRO A 2 -15.91 -21.95 0.46
N ASN A 3 -15.29 -20.92 1.03
CA ASN A 3 -15.22 -20.69 2.47
C ASN A 3 -16.33 -19.76 3.02
N GLY A 4 -17.24 -19.27 2.18
CA GLY A 4 -18.45 -18.52 2.61
C GLY A 4 -18.23 -17.13 3.19
N PHE A 5 -17.01 -16.56 3.18
CA PHE A 5 -16.77 -15.19 3.61
C PHE A 5 -16.56 -14.24 2.41
N THR A 6 -16.84 -12.95 2.63
CA THR A 6 -16.64 -11.90 1.63
C THR A 6 -15.49 -10.97 2.06
N VAL A 7 -14.73 -10.48 1.08
CA VAL A 7 -13.63 -9.54 1.28
C VAL A 7 -14.09 -8.08 1.09
N GLY A 8 -15.40 -7.85 1.00
CA GLY A 8 -15.97 -6.53 0.73
C GLY A 8 -16.23 -6.30 -0.76
N GLY A 9 -15.98 -5.08 -1.22
CA GLY A 9 -16.17 -4.70 -2.61
C GLY A 9 -17.64 -4.63 -3.05
N PHE A 10 -17.84 -4.33 -4.32
CA PHE A 10 -19.19 -4.29 -4.89
C PHE A 10 -19.88 -5.65 -4.92
N THR A 11 -19.11 -6.73 -4.88
CA THR A 11 -19.66 -8.08 -4.70
C THR A 11 -20.37 -8.22 -3.35
N GLY A 12 -19.77 -7.70 -2.26
CA GLY A 12 -20.39 -7.67 -0.94
C GLY A 12 -21.70 -6.85 -0.91
N ILE A 13 -21.67 -5.65 -1.53
CA ILE A 13 -22.88 -4.82 -1.67
C ILE A 13 -23.97 -5.56 -2.46
N SER A 14 -23.57 -6.18 -3.59
CA SER A 14 -24.51 -6.92 -4.45
C SER A 14 -25.10 -8.12 -3.72
N GLN A 15 -24.36 -8.81 -2.86
CA GLN A 15 -24.88 -9.89 -2.01
C GLN A 15 -25.90 -9.38 -0.99
N ILE A 16 -25.65 -8.21 -0.38
CA ILE A 16 -26.59 -7.57 0.55
C ILE A 16 -27.88 -7.20 -0.19
N ILE A 17 -27.78 -6.59 -1.37
CA ILE A 17 -28.96 -6.22 -2.17
C ILE A 17 -29.73 -7.47 -2.61
N ASN A 18 -29.05 -8.51 -3.08
CA ASN A 18 -29.67 -9.77 -3.50
C ASN A 18 -30.42 -10.45 -2.34
N PHE A 19 -29.92 -10.32 -1.10
CA PHE A 19 -30.62 -10.85 0.08
C PHE A 19 -32.01 -10.19 0.28
N PHE A 20 -32.14 -8.88 0.06
CA PHE A 20 -33.41 -8.16 0.15
C PHE A 20 -34.23 -8.25 -1.12
N ALA A 21 -33.60 -8.43 -2.28
CA ALA A 21 -34.25 -8.51 -3.59
C ALA A 21 -33.69 -9.68 -4.42
N PRO A 22 -34.11 -10.94 -4.14
CA PRO A 22 -33.52 -12.15 -4.79
C PRO A 22 -33.70 -12.22 -6.31
N ILE A 23 -34.60 -11.40 -6.88
CA ILE A 23 -34.85 -11.32 -8.32
C ILE A 23 -33.62 -10.73 -9.07
N LEU A 24 -32.78 -9.94 -8.37
CA LEU A 24 -31.64 -9.25 -8.97
C LEU A 24 -30.36 -10.12 -8.89
N PRO A 25 -29.82 -10.62 -10.03
CA PRO A 25 -28.59 -11.40 -10.03
C PRO A 25 -27.38 -10.58 -9.53
N ILE A 26 -26.53 -11.19 -8.70
CA ILE A 26 -25.36 -10.52 -8.11
C ILE A 26 -24.44 -9.93 -9.18
N GLY A 27 -24.14 -10.68 -10.24
CA GLY A 27 -23.29 -10.21 -11.34
C GLY A 27 -23.83 -8.96 -12.04
N THR A 28 -25.15 -8.91 -12.30
CA THR A 28 -25.79 -7.74 -12.89
C THR A 28 -25.67 -6.52 -11.97
N MET A 29 -25.87 -6.71 -10.67
CA MET A 29 -25.74 -5.64 -9.68
C MET A 29 -24.31 -5.10 -9.61
N VAL A 30 -23.29 -5.97 -9.66
CA VAL A 30 -21.89 -5.54 -9.71
C VAL A 30 -21.65 -4.65 -10.94
N ILE A 31 -22.17 -5.04 -12.12
CA ILE A 31 -22.01 -4.23 -13.35
C ILE A 31 -22.71 -2.88 -13.17
N VAL A 32 -23.96 -2.85 -12.73
CA VAL A 32 -24.73 -1.61 -12.55
C VAL A 32 -24.05 -0.67 -11.57
N LEU A 33 -23.53 -1.18 -10.45
CA LEU A 33 -22.82 -0.38 -9.45
C LEU A 33 -21.47 0.17 -9.99
N ASN A 34 -20.83 -0.54 -10.92
CA ASN A 34 -19.58 -0.08 -11.54
C ASN A 34 -19.78 1.03 -12.57
N VAL A 35 -20.94 1.07 -13.27
CA VAL A 35 -21.20 2.07 -14.33
C VAL A 35 -20.96 3.51 -13.87
N PRO A 36 -21.52 4.01 -12.76
CA PRO A 36 -21.29 5.38 -12.33
C PRO A 36 -19.82 5.67 -12.00
N LEU A 37 -19.12 4.70 -11.40
CA LEU A 37 -17.69 4.86 -11.10
C LEU A 37 -16.84 4.91 -12.36
N PHE A 38 -17.15 4.09 -13.38
CA PHE A 38 -16.45 4.16 -14.67
C PHE A 38 -16.71 5.48 -15.40
N ILE A 39 -17.91 6.05 -15.28
CA ILE A 39 -18.20 7.39 -15.87
C ILE A 39 -17.35 8.47 -15.17
N VAL A 40 -17.24 8.42 -13.85
CA VAL A 40 -16.40 9.35 -13.08
C VAL A 40 -14.92 9.11 -13.41
N GLY A 41 -14.48 7.84 -13.44
CA GLY A 41 -13.13 7.44 -13.81
C GLY A 41 -12.73 7.92 -15.20
N LEU A 42 -13.62 7.79 -16.20
CA LEU A 42 -13.40 8.29 -17.56
C LEU A 42 -13.15 9.79 -17.58
N LYS A 43 -13.96 10.57 -16.85
CA LYS A 43 -13.82 12.03 -16.78
C LYS A 43 -12.52 12.47 -16.10
N LYS A 44 -12.02 11.69 -15.15
CA LYS A 44 -10.91 12.07 -14.28
C LYS A 44 -9.56 11.52 -14.76
N PHE A 45 -9.52 10.25 -15.17
CA PHE A 45 -8.30 9.53 -15.55
C PHE A 45 -8.17 9.31 -17.06
N GLY A 46 -9.21 9.64 -17.81
CA GLY A 46 -9.20 9.59 -19.27
C GLY A 46 -9.56 8.21 -19.86
N PHE A 47 -9.60 8.17 -21.20
CA PHE A 47 -10.08 7.01 -21.95
C PHE A 47 -9.14 5.80 -21.87
N ALA A 48 -7.82 6.04 -21.81
CA ALA A 48 -6.82 4.97 -21.74
C ALA A 48 -6.95 4.16 -20.46
N PHE A 49 -7.13 4.83 -19.31
CA PHE A 49 -7.41 4.18 -18.02
C PHE A 49 -8.67 3.32 -18.09
N LEU A 50 -9.76 3.85 -18.67
CA LEU A 50 -11.01 3.11 -18.79
C LEU A 50 -10.84 1.83 -19.62
N CYS A 51 -10.19 1.91 -20.77
CA CYS A 51 -9.95 0.76 -21.64
C CYS A 51 -9.10 -0.31 -20.95
N LYS A 52 -8.02 0.09 -20.29
CA LYS A 52 -7.17 -0.82 -19.50
C LYS A 52 -7.99 -1.51 -18.40
N SER A 53 -8.80 -0.76 -17.64
CA SER A 53 -9.60 -1.31 -16.53
C SER A 53 -10.71 -2.25 -17.02
N ILE A 54 -11.40 -1.92 -18.10
CA ILE A 54 -12.40 -2.82 -18.71
C ILE A 54 -11.74 -4.10 -19.22
N TYR A 55 -10.60 -3.98 -19.90
CA TYR A 55 -9.83 -5.14 -20.36
C TYR A 55 -9.41 -6.05 -19.19
N THR A 56 -8.86 -5.46 -18.13
CA THR A 56 -8.42 -6.19 -16.93
C THR A 56 -9.60 -6.88 -16.25
N MET A 57 -10.73 -6.18 -16.09
CA MET A 57 -11.96 -6.75 -15.52
C MET A 57 -12.49 -7.92 -16.36
N ALA A 58 -12.55 -7.76 -17.68
CA ALA A 58 -13.01 -8.82 -18.57
C ALA A 58 -12.08 -10.04 -18.56
N LEU A 59 -10.77 -9.81 -18.67
CA LEU A 59 -9.77 -10.88 -18.64
C LEU A 59 -9.78 -11.64 -17.32
N SER A 60 -9.80 -10.95 -16.18
CA SER A 60 -9.86 -11.58 -14.86
C SER A 60 -11.14 -12.39 -14.67
N SER A 61 -12.29 -11.89 -15.12
CA SER A 61 -13.57 -12.62 -15.05
C SER A 61 -13.52 -13.92 -15.89
N ILE A 62 -13.01 -13.84 -17.11
CA ILE A 62 -12.87 -15.02 -17.98
C ILE A 62 -11.91 -16.05 -17.36
N LEU A 63 -10.77 -15.60 -16.83
CA LEU A 63 -9.80 -16.49 -16.17
C LEU A 63 -10.39 -17.16 -14.93
N ILE A 64 -11.15 -16.43 -14.11
CA ILE A 64 -11.84 -17.01 -12.95
C ILE A 64 -12.83 -18.09 -13.38
N ASP A 65 -13.64 -17.84 -14.40
CA ASP A 65 -14.63 -18.81 -14.89
C ASP A 65 -13.95 -20.04 -15.48
N VAL A 66 -12.89 -19.87 -16.28
CA VAL A 66 -12.12 -21.00 -16.85
C VAL A 66 -11.47 -21.84 -15.76
N ILE A 67 -10.83 -21.20 -14.77
CA ILE A 67 -10.19 -21.92 -13.67
C ILE A 67 -11.22 -22.64 -12.80
N ALA A 68 -12.36 -22.00 -12.53
CA ALA A 68 -13.46 -22.60 -11.77
C ALA A 68 -14.08 -23.82 -12.51
N ALA A 69 -14.12 -23.79 -13.85
CA ALA A 69 -14.60 -24.91 -14.66
C ALA A 69 -13.59 -26.07 -14.73
N LEU A 70 -12.29 -25.76 -14.66
CA LEU A 70 -11.22 -26.76 -14.75
C LEU A 70 -10.94 -27.45 -13.41
N HIS A 71 -11.23 -26.79 -12.29
CA HIS A 71 -10.89 -27.30 -10.96
C HIS A 71 -11.94 -26.91 -9.91
N GLU A 72 -12.49 -27.93 -9.23
CA GLU A 72 -13.35 -27.71 -8.08
C GLU A 72 -12.51 -27.42 -6.84
N PHE A 73 -12.58 -26.19 -6.36
CA PHE A 73 -11.88 -25.79 -5.14
C PHE A 73 -12.67 -26.23 -3.91
N ALA A 74 -12.16 -27.21 -3.19
CA ALA A 74 -12.72 -27.59 -1.89
C ALA A 74 -12.51 -26.46 -0.85
N PRO A 75 -13.44 -26.30 0.11
CA PRO A 75 -13.23 -25.41 1.25
C PRO A 75 -11.93 -25.78 1.98
N ARG A 76 -11.11 -24.79 2.31
CA ARG A 76 -9.89 -24.94 3.09
C ARG A 76 -10.10 -24.33 4.47
N ASP A 77 -9.11 -24.53 5.33
CA ASP A 77 -9.09 -23.81 6.60
C ASP A 77 -9.27 -22.30 6.33
N PRO A 78 -10.27 -21.64 6.96
CA PRO A 78 -10.58 -20.24 6.71
C PRO A 78 -9.39 -19.32 6.97
N LEU A 79 -8.55 -19.61 7.98
CA LEU A 79 -7.39 -18.81 8.29
C LEU A 79 -6.33 -18.90 7.19
N LEU A 80 -6.05 -20.09 6.67
CA LEU A 80 -5.13 -20.28 5.55
C LEU A 80 -5.67 -19.58 4.28
N ALA A 81 -6.97 -19.68 4.04
CA ALA A 81 -7.60 -18.99 2.90
C ALA A 81 -7.47 -17.47 3.01
N CYS A 82 -7.61 -16.88 4.22
CA CYS A 82 -7.41 -15.46 4.46
C CYS A 82 -5.95 -15.04 4.23
N LEU A 83 -4.99 -15.80 4.74
CA LEU A 83 -3.57 -15.49 4.62
C LEU A 83 -3.09 -15.54 3.17
N TYR A 84 -3.23 -16.72 2.53
CA TYR A 84 -2.76 -16.89 1.15
C TYR A 84 -3.60 -16.11 0.13
N GLY A 85 -4.92 -16.09 0.31
CA GLY A 85 -5.82 -15.31 -0.53
C GLY A 85 -5.55 -13.82 -0.42
N GLY A 86 -5.39 -13.30 0.80
CA GLY A 86 -5.07 -11.90 1.05
C GLY A 86 -3.73 -11.48 0.43
N VAL A 87 -2.68 -12.30 0.58
CA VAL A 87 -1.37 -12.03 -0.05
C VAL A 87 -1.48 -12.04 -1.58
N THR A 88 -2.12 -13.06 -2.15
CA THR A 88 -2.23 -13.18 -3.61
C THR A 88 -3.04 -12.04 -4.21
N LEU A 89 -4.19 -11.70 -3.60
CA LEU A 89 -5.01 -10.57 -4.04
C LEU A 89 -4.26 -9.24 -3.88
N GLY A 90 -3.55 -9.04 -2.78
CA GLY A 90 -2.77 -7.82 -2.54
C GLY A 90 -1.66 -7.62 -3.57
N ILE A 91 -0.95 -8.68 -3.95
CA ILE A 91 0.05 -8.63 -5.03
C ILE A 91 -0.63 -8.31 -6.37
N ALA A 92 -1.72 -9.00 -6.70
CA ALA A 92 -2.42 -8.80 -7.96
C ALA A 92 -2.95 -7.36 -8.09
N SER A 93 -3.69 -6.87 -7.09
CA SER A 93 -4.22 -5.50 -7.09
C SER A 93 -3.11 -4.45 -7.07
N GLY A 94 -2.02 -4.71 -6.32
CA GLY A 94 -0.88 -3.81 -6.29
C GLY A 94 -0.17 -3.67 -7.64
N LEU A 95 -0.01 -4.78 -8.38
CA LEU A 95 0.54 -4.76 -9.74
C LEU A 95 -0.38 -4.01 -10.71
N LEU A 96 -1.70 -4.24 -10.61
CA LEU A 96 -2.67 -3.52 -11.44
C LEU A 96 -2.63 -2.01 -11.18
N PHE A 97 -2.51 -1.60 -9.93
CA PHE A 97 -2.41 -0.19 -9.58
C PHE A 97 -1.13 0.48 -10.08
N ARG A 98 -0.01 -0.23 -10.09
CA ARG A 98 1.23 0.26 -10.70
C ARG A 98 1.12 0.48 -12.21
N GLU A 99 0.28 -0.30 -12.88
CA GLU A 99 0.00 -0.16 -14.32
C GLU A 99 -1.17 0.82 -14.59
N GLU A 100 -1.57 1.60 -13.59
CA GLU A 100 -2.68 2.54 -13.68
C GLU A 100 -3.97 1.88 -14.18
N THR A 101 -4.31 0.74 -13.61
CA THR A 101 -5.53 0.00 -13.95
C THR A 101 -6.16 -0.61 -12.71
N THR A 102 -7.41 -1.04 -12.81
CA THR A 102 -8.16 -1.65 -11.70
C THR A 102 -9.18 -2.65 -12.24
N THR A 103 -9.59 -3.58 -11.39
CA THR A 103 -10.70 -4.49 -11.67
C THR A 103 -12.08 -3.83 -11.47
N GLY A 104 -12.12 -2.55 -11.09
CA GLY A 104 -13.36 -1.83 -10.77
C GLY A 104 -13.73 -1.93 -9.28
N GLY A 105 -15.01 -1.68 -8.98
CA GLY A 105 -15.54 -1.81 -7.61
C GLY A 105 -14.96 -0.80 -6.62
N SER A 106 -14.72 -1.26 -5.40
CA SER A 106 -14.13 -0.45 -4.32
C SER A 106 -12.73 0.08 -4.67
N GLU A 107 -11.95 -0.66 -5.46
CA GLU A 107 -10.64 -0.24 -5.95
C GLU A 107 -10.73 1.04 -6.79
N LEU A 108 -11.66 1.09 -7.77
CA LEU A 108 -11.90 2.30 -8.56
C LEU A 108 -12.43 3.45 -7.69
N GLY A 109 -13.30 3.12 -6.72
CA GLY A 109 -13.74 4.07 -5.71
C GLY A 109 -12.58 4.67 -4.92
N ALA A 110 -11.63 3.83 -4.51
CA ALA A 110 -10.43 4.26 -3.80
C ALA A 110 -9.53 5.17 -4.64
N TRP A 111 -9.37 4.89 -5.92
CA TRP A 111 -8.66 5.77 -6.87
C TRP A 111 -9.30 7.16 -6.96
N ILE A 112 -10.64 7.21 -7.07
CA ILE A 112 -11.38 8.46 -7.12
C ILE A 112 -11.22 9.24 -5.81
N VAL A 113 -11.28 8.59 -4.65
CA VAL A 113 -11.09 9.23 -3.35
C VAL A 113 -9.64 9.69 -3.18
N ARG A 114 -8.65 8.86 -3.53
CA ARG A 114 -7.22 9.17 -3.45
C ARG A 114 -6.86 10.46 -4.16
N SER A 115 -7.46 10.71 -5.31
CA SER A 115 -7.23 11.94 -6.07
C SER A 115 -7.76 13.24 -5.42
N HIS A 116 -8.50 13.11 -4.30
CA HIS A 116 -8.93 14.24 -3.46
C HIS A 116 -8.23 14.25 -2.10
N VAL A 117 -7.75 13.09 -1.63
CA VAL A 117 -7.14 12.90 -0.31
C VAL A 117 -5.77 12.25 -0.49
N GLU A 118 -4.78 13.05 -0.83
CA GLU A 118 -3.42 12.58 -1.16
C GLU A 118 -2.66 11.98 0.04
N ARG A 119 -3.08 12.30 1.27
CA ARG A 119 -2.40 11.85 2.50
C ARG A 119 -2.61 10.37 2.86
N LEU A 120 -3.65 9.74 2.30
CA LEU A 120 -3.98 8.36 2.58
C LEU A 120 -3.45 7.44 1.47
N SER A 121 -2.90 6.28 1.85
CA SER A 121 -2.56 5.25 0.87
C SER A 121 -3.83 4.66 0.23
N ILE A 122 -3.70 4.15 -1.00
CA ILE A 122 -4.82 3.51 -1.71
C ILE A 122 -5.35 2.32 -0.89
N GLY A 123 -4.45 1.52 -0.30
CA GLY A 123 -4.83 0.41 0.55
C GLY A 123 -5.65 0.84 1.77
N ASN A 124 -5.29 1.94 2.43
CA ASN A 124 -6.06 2.44 3.57
C ASN A 124 -7.45 2.94 3.17
N ILE A 125 -7.59 3.52 1.98
CA ILE A 125 -8.90 3.93 1.46
C ILE A 125 -9.75 2.70 1.11
N CYS A 126 -9.17 1.71 0.41
CA CYS A 126 -9.83 0.42 0.16
C CYS A 126 -10.27 -0.23 1.46
N LEU A 127 -9.37 -0.29 2.46
CA LEU A 127 -9.68 -0.85 3.78
C LEU A 127 -10.90 -0.16 4.42
N GLY A 128 -10.96 1.17 4.37
CA GLY A 128 -12.09 1.93 4.93
C GLY A 128 -13.41 1.63 4.22
N ILE A 129 -13.41 1.61 2.88
CA ILE A 129 -14.61 1.32 2.09
C ILE A 129 -15.08 -0.12 2.34
N ASP A 130 -14.19 -1.09 2.17
CA ASP A 130 -14.54 -2.50 2.22
C ASP A 130 -14.84 -2.98 3.63
N LEU A 131 -14.16 -2.44 4.65
CA LEU A 131 -14.48 -2.73 6.05
C LEU A 131 -15.89 -2.27 6.40
N THR A 132 -16.32 -1.10 5.91
CA THR A 132 -17.67 -0.61 6.08
C THR A 132 -18.68 -1.59 5.47
N ILE A 133 -18.42 -2.10 4.27
CA ILE A 133 -19.26 -3.09 3.59
C ILE A 133 -19.32 -4.40 4.39
N ILE A 134 -18.16 -4.88 4.89
CA ILE A 134 -18.08 -6.09 5.72
C ILE A 134 -18.88 -5.95 7.01
N LEU A 135 -18.84 -4.79 7.66
CA LEU A 135 -19.61 -4.53 8.88
C LEU A 135 -21.12 -4.54 8.60
N ILE A 136 -21.56 -3.93 7.49
CA ILE A 136 -22.97 -3.99 7.06
C ILE A 136 -23.36 -5.44 6.75
N TYR A 137 -22.51 -6.19 6.04
CA TYR A 137 -22.70 -7.59 5.74
C TYR A 137 -22.88 -8.43 7.01
N ALA A 138 -22.01 -8.22 8.00
CA ALA A 138 -22.08 -8.91 9.29
C ALA A 138 -23.42 -8.65 10.02
N ALA A 139 -23.89 -7.41 9.98
CA ALA A 139 -25.18 -7.02 10.59
C ALA A 139 -26.38 -7.67 9.88
N VAL A 140 -26.34 -7.72 8.54
CA VAL A 140 -27.45 -8.28 7.73
C VAL A 140 -27.51 -9.81 7.84
N PHE A 141 -26.38 -10.49 7.76
CA PHE A 141 -26.32 -11.96 7.72
C PHE A 141 -26.09 -12.61 9.10
N HIS A 142 -25.97 -11.82 10.16
CA HIS A 142 -25.70 -12.29 11.54
C HIS A 142 -24.51 -13.26 11.65
N SER A 143 -23.50 -13.13 10.77
CA SER A 143 -22.34 -14.02 10.69
C SER A 143 -21.06 -13.29 11.04
N LEU A 144 -20.79 -13.14 12.34
CA LEU A 144 -19.63 -12.46 12.85
C LEU A 144 -18.31 -13.17 12.45
N ASN A 145 -18.28 -14.50 12.47
CA ASN A 145 -17.08 -15.26 12.11
C ASN A 145 -16.65 -15.00 10.65
N ASN A 146 -17.61 -15.02 9.71
CA ASN A 146 -17.30 -14.77 8.30
C ASN A 146 -16.86 -13.32 8.07
N ALA A 147 -17.41 -12.38 8.83
CA ALA A 147 -16.97 -10.98 8.78
C ALA A 147 -15.55 -10.79 9.32
N LEU A 148 -15.19 -11.47 10.41
CA LEU A 148 -13.85 -11.41 10.98
C LEU A 148 -12.80 -12.01 10.03
N TYR A 149 -13.08 -13.14 9.39
CA TYR A 149 -12.21 -13.71 8.36
C TYR A 149 -12.11 -12.79 7.14
N GLY A 150 -13.22 -12.19 6.70
CA GLY A 150 -13.22 -11.20 5.62
C GLY A 150 -12.38 -9.98 5.95
N ALA A 151 -12.53 -9.42 7.15
CA ALA A 151 -11.75 -8.28 7.62
C ALA A 151 -10.25 -8.60 7.74
N LEU A 152 -9.89 -9.82 8.21
CA LEU A 152 -8.52 -10.27 8.26
C LEU A 152 -7.90 -10.38 6.85
N ALA A 153 -8.61 -11.02 5.92
CA ALA A 153 -8.17 -11.15 4.54
C ALA A 153 -8.00 -9.78 3.89
N LEU A 154 -8.96 -8.87 4.09
CA LEU A 154 -8.89 -7.50 3.59
C LEU A 154 -7.70 -6.74 4.17
N TYR A 155 -7.44 -6.83 5.47
CA TYR A 155 -6.29 -6.18 6.10
C TYR A 155 -4.96 -6.65 5.49
N ILE A 156 -4.80 -7.97 5.28
CA ILE A 156 -3.61 -8.53 4.63
C ILE A 156 -3.50 -8.03 3.19
N THR A 157 -4.60 -8.09 2.43
CA THR A 157 -4.65 -7.61 1.05
C THR A 157 -4.19 -6.16 0.94
N THR A 158 -4.72 -5.27 1.77
CA THR A 158 -4.39 -3.84 1.71
C THR A 158 -2.96 -3.55 2.12
N LYS A 159 -2.40 -4.28 3.10
CA LYS A 159 -0.99 -4.13 3.49
C LYS A 159 -0.03 -4.61 2.41
N VAL A 160 -0.35 -5.73 1.76
CA VAL A 160 0.45 -6.24 0.65
C VAL A 160 0.31 -5.34 -0.58
N LEU A 161 -0.88 -4.85 -0.87
CA LEU A 161 -1.13 -3.88 -1.93
C LEU A 161 -0.27 -2.62 -1.75
N ASP A 162 -0.31 -2.00 -0.57
CA ASP A 162 0.50 -0.82 -0.27
C ASP A 162 2.00 -1.12 -0.40
N LEU A 163 2.44 -2.30 0.02
CA LEU A 163 3.81 -2.75 -0.14
C LEU A 163 4.23 -2.87 -1.61
N VAL A 164 3.35 -3.36 -2.47
CA VAL A 164 3.62 -3.51 -3.91
C VAL A 164 3.57 -2.15 -4.62
N VAL A 165 2.61 -1.29 -4.29
CA VAL A 165 2.44 0.03 -4.93
C VAL A 165 3.54 0.99 -4.53
N TYR A 166 3.75 1.18 -3.23
CA TYR A 166 4.67 2.19 -2.70
C TYR A 166 6.05 1.63 -2.35
N GLY A 167 6.21 0.29 -2.38
CA GLY A 167 7.42 -0.36 -1.94
C GLY A 167 7.59 -0.32 -0.41
N GLN A 168 8.73 -0.83 0.05
CA GLN A 168 9.16 -0.57 1.43
C GLN A 168 9.84 0.79 1.46
N ASN A 169 9.35 1.69 2.30
CA ASN A 169 10.08 2.91 2.59
C ASN A 169 11.39 2.55 3.29
N THR A 170 12.44 2.44 2.50
CA THR A 170 13.75 1.94 2.95
C THR A 170 14.73 3.05 3.29
N ALA A 171 14.32 4.30 3.08
CA ALA A 171 15.15 5.46 3.33
C ALA A 171 14.95 5.99 4.75
N LYS A 172 16.04 6.42 5.35
CA LYS A 172 16.09 7.14 6.63
C LYS A 172 16.97 8.37 6.47
N VAL A 173 16.65 9.39 7.24
CA VAL A 173 17.51 10.58 7.38
C VAL A 173 18.24 10.46 8.69
N ALA A 174 19.55 10.64 8.66
CA ALA A 174 20.37 10.67 9.86
C ALA A 174 20.95 12.07 10.05
N TYR A 175 20.89 12.53 11.31
CA TYR A 175 21.53 13.72 11.81
C TYR A 175 22.57 13.28 12.84
N ILE A 176 23.86 13.65 12.62
CA ILE A 176 24.96 13.23 13.45
C ILE A 176 25.68 14.47 13.95
N ILE A 177 25.81 14.60 15.26
CA ILE A 177 26.59 15.64 15.92
C ILE A 177 27.68 14.95 16.71
N SER A 178 28.94 15.23 16.37
CA SER A 178 30.11 14.61 16.99
C SER A 178 31.31 15.53 16.84
N ASP A 179 32.18 15.51 17.83
CA ASP A 179 33.46 16.23 17.73
C ASP A 179 34.41 15.56 16.71
N LYS A 180 34.15 14.28 16.35
CA LYS A 180 34.87 13.52 15.33
C LYS A 180 34.13 13.48 13.98
N TYR A 181 33.40 14.52 13.64
CA TYR A 181 32.56 14.57 12.46
C TYR A 181 33.32 14.35 11.14
N GLU A 182 34.60 14.77 11.06
CA GLU A 182 35.39 14.60 9.86
C GLU A 182 35.74 13.13 9.59
N GLU A 183 36.08 12.35 10.62
CA GLU A 183 36.36 10.92 10.50
C GLU A 183 35.09 10.15 10.12
N ILE A 184 33.96 10.50 10.74
CA ILE A 184 32.65 9.92 10.42
C ILE A 184 32.29 10.22 8.97
N MET A 185 32.45 11.45 8.53
CA MET A 185 32.16 11.89 7.17
C MET A 185 33.00 11.12 6.15
N GLN A 186 34.30 10.97 6.38
CA GLN A 186 35.20 10.23 5.49
C GLN A 186 34.82 8.74 5.38
N GLU A 187 34.40 8.12 6.47
CA GLU A 187 33.95 6.73 6.44
C GLU A 187 32.62 6.58 5.68
N MET A 188 31.70 7.54 5.83
CA MET A 188 30.45 7.52 5.07
C MET A 188 30.69 7.70 3.57
N LEU A 189 31.59 8.60 3.19
CA LEU A 189 32.01 8.78 1.79
C LEU A 189 32.68 7.53 1.22
N ARG A 190 33.54 6.84 2.00
CA ARG A 190 34.09 5.54 1.59
C ARG A 190 33.05 4.45 1.33
N ARG A 191 31.89 4.55 1.94
CA ARG A 191 30.76 3.65 1.75
C ARG A 191 29.80 4.12 0.65
N ASP A 192 30.21 5.11 -0.14
CA ASP A 192 29.42 5.70 -1.22
C ASP A 192 28.09 6.31 -0.74
N MET A 193 28.13 6.94 0.44
CA MET A 193 26.97 7.62 1.02
C MET A 193 27.11 9.12 0.86
N GLY A 194 26.07 9.76 0.33
CA GLY A 194 25.99 11.22 0.25
C GLY A 194 25.86 11.83 1.64
N VAL A 195 26.78 12.71 2.01
CA VAL A 195 26.80 13.40 3.30
C VAL A 195 26.89 14.91 3.07
N THR A 196 26.08 15.67 3.76
CA THR A 196 26.13 17.13 3.75
C THR A 196 26.54 17.64 5.13
N LEU A 197 27.57 18.46 5.19
CA LEU A 197 27.95 19.14 6.41
C LEU A 197 27.14 20.42 6.56
N LEU A 198 26.41 20.52 7.66
CA LEU A 198 25.63 21.70 8.04
C LEU A 198 26.29 22.42 9.22
N ASN A 199 26.45 23.72 9.11
CA ASN A 199 26.98 24.55 10.21
C ASN A 199 25.87 24.82 11.23
N GLY A 200 26.01 24.24 12.41
CA GLY A 200 25.11 24.45 13.53
C GLY A 200 25.76 25.26 14.66
N LYS A 201 24.96 25.82 15.54
CA LYS A 201 25.41 26.49 16.75
C LYS A 201 24.70 25.93 17.97
N GLY A 202 25.47 25.55 18.99
CA GLY A 202 24.88 25.06 20.22
C GLY A 202 24.09 26.15 20.93
N GLY A 203 22.80 25.91 21.19
CA GLY A 203 21.91 26.90 21.78
C GLY A 203 22.30 27.30 23.22
N TYR A 204 22.89 26.37 23.98
CA TYR A 204 23.33 26.62 25.37
C TYR A 204 24.75 27.20 25.44
N THR A 205 25.70 26.63 24.70
CA THR A 205 27.12 27.00 24.76
C THR A 205 27.49 28.13 23.82
N GLY A 206 26.69 28.40 22.78
CA GLY A 206 27.01 29.30 21.68
C GLY A 206 28.16 28.84 20.80
N ALA A 207 28.74 27.65 21.06
CA ALA A 207 29.82 27.07 20.26
C ALA A 207 29.35 26.58 18.89
N GLU A 208 30.22 26.64 17.90
CA GLU A 208 29.97 26.02 16.62
C GLU A 208 29.90 24.49 16.78
N ARG A 209 28.85 23.89 16.22
CA ARG A 209 28.62 22.45 16.25
C ARG A 209 28.24 21.97 14.86
N PRO A 210 29.21 21.45 14.11
CA PRO A 210 28.92 20.88 12.80
C PRO A 210 27.99 19.67 12.90
N LEU A 211 27.04 19.59 11.98
CA LEU A 211 26.04 18.55 11.88
C LEU A 211 26.19 17.82 10.54
N LEU A 212 26.38 16.52 10.55
CA LEU A 212 26.31 15.71 9.35
C LEU A 212 24.86 15.33 9.08
N PHE A 213 24.41 15.67 7.89
CA PHE A 213 23.10 15.29 7.34
C PHE A 213 23.30 14.27 6.23
N CYS A 214 22.60 13.15 6.30
CA CYS A 214 22.67 12.14 5.24
C CYS A 214 21.38 11.36 5.11
N ALA A 215 21.02 11.01 3.87
CA ALA A 215 20.03 10.01 3.57
C ALA A 215 20.73 8.63 3.52
N ILE A 216 20.16 7.65 4.22
CA ILE A 216 20.74 6.31 4.34
C ILE A 216 19.65 5.25 4.12
N ARG A 217 20.02 4.09 3.60
CA ARG A 217 19.09 2.97 3.52
C ARG A 217 18.88 2.35 4.90
N LYS A 218 17.68 1.88 5.19
CA LYS A 218 17.33 1.26 6.47
C LYS A 218 18.31 0.18 6.92
N LYS A 219 18.81 -0.65 5.98
CA LYS A 219 19.79 -1.70 6.24
C LYS A 219 21.16 -1.17 6.67
N GLU A 220 21.51 0.04 6.25
CA GLU A 220 22.79 0.69 6.53
C GLU A 220 22.79 1.41 7.89
N ALA A 221 21.60 1.86 8.34
CA ALA A 221 21.44 2.60 9.59
C ALA A 221 22.05 1.88 10.81
N VAL A 222 21.94 0.55 10.87
CA VAL A 222 22.47 -0.25 11.99
C VAL A 222 23.99 -0.26 12.01
N SER A 223 24.60 -0.47 10.85
CA SER A 223 26.07 -0.53 10.73
C SER A 223 26.71 0.84 10.98
N ILE A 224 26.09 1.90 10.46
CA ILE A 224 26.56 3.29 10.68
C ILE A 224 26.45 3.66 12.15
N LYS A 225 25.32 3.37 12.80
CA LYS A 225 25.14 3.62 14.22
C LYS A 225 26.20 2.94 15.08
N ARG A 226 26.54 1.70 14.75
CA ARG A 226 27.60 0.95 15.46
C ARG A 226 28.94 1.64 15.28
N TYR A 227 29.32 1.93 14.05
CA TYR A 227 30.60 2.59 13.75
C TYR A 227 30.74 3.95 14.46
N ILE A 228 29.68 4.79 14.42
CA ILE A 228 29.69 6.09 15.09
C ILE A 228 29.92 5.91 16.59
N LYS A 229 29.23 4.97 17.22
CA LYS A 229 29.35 4.73 18.67
C LYS A 229 30.68 4.10 19.09
N GLU A 230 31.32 3.36 18.19
CA GLU A 230 32.69 2.85 18.41
C GLU A 230 33.74 3.97 18.29
N LEU A 231 33.52 4.91 17.37
CA LEU A 231 34.45 6.02 17.16
C LEU A 231 34.27 7.12 18.20
N ASP A 232 33.02 7.50 18.49
CA ASP A 232 32.65 8.54 19.46
C ASP A 232 31.42 8.08 20.26
N PRO A 233 31.63 7.56 21.48
CA PRO A 233 30.55 7.15 22.36
C PRO A 233 29.58 8.28 22.74
N ASP A 234 30.05 9.54 22.73
CA ASP A 234 29.28 10.73 23.11
C ASP A 234 28.57 11.35 21.90
N ALA A 235 28.77 10.83 20.69
CA ALA A 235 28.10 11.30 19.49
C ALA A 235 26.58 11.29 19.65
N PHE A 236 25.93 12.40 19.28
CA PHE A 236 24.48 12.50 19.22
C PHE A 236 23.98 12.11 17.82
N PHE A 237 23.16 11.07 17.76
CA PHE A 237 22.72 10.45 16.52
C PHE A 237 21.20 10.33 16.50
N ILE A 238 20.55 11.07 15.59
CA ILE A 238 19.11 11.03 15.36
C ILE A 238 18.86 10.34 14.03
N VAL A 239 17.90 9.40 13.99
CA VAL A 239 17.42 8.76 12.76
C VAL A 239 15.93 8.95 12.68
N CYS A 240 15.49 9.56 11.58
CA CYS A 240 14.09 9.72 11.23
C CYS A 240 13.74 8.84 10.03
N ASP A 241 12.50 8.37 9.96
CA ASP A 241 11.99 7.75 8.75
C ASP A 241 11.75 8.86 7.70
N ALA A 242 12.29 8.67 6.50
CA ALA A 242 11.99 9.53 5.38
C ALA A 242 10.79 8.95 4.63
N SER A 243 9.78 9.77 4.37
CA SER A 243 8.61 9.33 3.60
C SER A 243 8.99 9.05 2.14
N GLU A 244 9.93 9.85 1.62
CA GLU A 244 10.44 9.72 0.26
C GLU A 244 11.81 10.37 0.17
N VAL A 245 12.70 9.75 -0.58
CA VAL A 245 14.01 10.31 -0.94
C VAL A 245 14.21 10.09 -2.42
N LEU A 246 14.35 11.19 -3.17
CA LEU A 246 14.58 11.20 -4.60
C LEU A 246 15.97 11.75 -4.90
N GLY A 247 16.61 11.22 -5.91
CA GLY A 247 17.97 11.61 -6.35
C GLY A 247 18.96 10.46 -6.40
N GLU A 248 20.21 10.78 -6.69
CA GLU A 248 21.27 9.80 -6.86
C GLU A 248 21.39 8.85 -5.66
N GLY A 249 21.39 7.55 -5.94
CA GLY A 249 21.48 6.49 -4.94
C GLY A 249 20.17 6.05 -4.30
N PHE A 250 19.05 6.71 -4.60
CA PHE A 250 17.70 6.39 -4.11
C PHE A 250 16.72 6.16 -5.25
N GLY A 251 15.70 6.95 -5.42
CA GLY A 251 14.72 6.84 -6.48
C GLY A 251 14.89 7.94 -7.54
N GLU A 252 14.59 7.64 -8.79
CA GLU A 252 14.43 8.67 -9.81
C GLU A 252 13.11 9.40 -9.59
N TYR A 253 13.11 10.72 -9.83
CA TYR A 253 11.88 11.50 -9.82
C TYR A 253 11.06 11.15 -11.05
N ASP A 254 9.95 10.47 -10.86
CA ASP A 254 8.95 10.26 -11.91
C ASP A 254 7.83 11.29 -11.73
N PRO A 255 7.70 12.27 -12.63
CA PRO A 255 6.65 13.29 -12.53
C PRO A 255 5.24 12.74 -12.79
N GLN A 256 5.11 11.49 -13.25
CA GLN A 256 3.85 10.78 -13.46
C GLN A 256 3.62 9.67 -12.45
N GLY A 257 4.56 9.45 -11.54
CA GLY A 257 4.46 8.45 -10.48
C GLY A 257 3.35 8.76 -9.49
N LEU A 258 2.64 7.70 -9.08
CA LEU A 258 1.53 7.71 -8.10
C LEU A 258 1.97 8.20 -6.73
#